data_11cd22e6b3438de5310ac4cc09781fd1
#
_entry.id   11cd22e6b3438de5310ac4cc09781fd1
#
_cell.length_a   1.000
_cell.length_b   1.000
_cell.length_c   1.000
_cell.angle_alpha   90.00
_cell.angle_beta   90.00
_cell.angle_gamma   90.00
#
_symmetry.space_group_name_H-M   'P 1'
#
loop_
_entity.id
_entity.type
_entity.pdbx_description
1 polymer ?
#
loop_
_entity_poly.entity_id
_entity_poly.type
_entity_poly.pdbx_seq_one_letter_code
_entity_poly.pdbx_strand_id
1 'polypeptide(L)'
;MIYANERKLCLSGWLFQNSRKEYDTPLKLQKFLLLYESFSKVFGEKPDFGHLRGYKRGPVFSNVWGDYTKERAAFNKAAEESYFSGRVAINEDRAKKSAFIVSVLSENELSELTHAMNLWKSKEERIMSGEYQVDLDERDFNASDTEMILALDRMYPIELVTNAEVISIDNHYFVFKKSDAQKLTEQHFDTLSGLAESEQLFNPVYVDIDEGGRLIID
;
A
#
# COMPACT_ATOMS: atom_id res chain seq x y z
N MET A 1 -26.02 -0.53 -3.27
CA MET A 1 -25.75 -1.94 -2.86
C MET A 1 -24.24 -2.17 -2.91
N ILE A 2 -23.65 -2.74 -1.86
CA ILE A 2 -22.22 -3.00 -1.77
C ILE A 2 -21.90 -4.37 -2.40
N TYR A 3 -20.93 -4.41 -3.29
CA TYR A 3 -20.51 -5.60 -4.06
C TYR A 3 -19.18 -6.20 -3.57
N ALA A 4 -18.40 -5.43 -2.80
CA ALA A 4 -17.20 -5.94 -2.16
C ALA A 4 -17.56 -7.05 -1.17
N ASN A 5 -16.80 -8.15 -1.21
CA ASN A 5 -17.01 -9.25 -0.28
C ASN A 5 -16.51 -8.90 1.13
N GLU A 6 -16.86 -9.72 2.11
CA GLU A 6 -16.58 -9.46 3.52
C GLU A 6 -15.08 -9.37 3.81
N ARG A 7 -14.22 -10.15 3.13
CA ARG A 7 -12.76 -10.05 3.27
C ARG A 7 -12.22 -8.70 2.81
N LYS A 8 -12.65 -8.20 1.65
CA LYS A 8 -12.23 -6.90 1.13
C LYS A 8 -12.78 -5.75 1.98
N LEU A 9 -14.01 -5.88 2.47
CA LEU A 9 -14.59 -4.92 3.42
C LEU A 9 -13.78 -4.88 4.72
N CYS A 10 -13.49 -6.05 5.32
CA CYS A 10 -12.74 -6.14 6.55
C CYS A 10 -11.33 -5.53 6.41
N LEU A 11 -10.58 -5.85 5.34
CA LEU A 11 -9.28 -5.26 5.05
C LEU A 11 -9.36 -3.75 4.82
N SER A 12 -10.38 -3.29 4.10
CA SER A 12 -10.62 -1.86 3.89
C SER A 12 -10.93 -1.14 5.21
N GLY A 13 -11.71 -1.78 6.09
CA GLY A 13 -11.99 -1.28 7.43
C GLY A 13 -10.76 -1.24 8.31
N TRP A 14 -9.89 -2.26 8.22
CA TRP A 14 -8.60 -2.24 8.90
C TRP A 14 -7.75 -1.04 8.48
N LEU A 15 -7.62 -0.79 7.16
CA LEU A 15 -6.85 0.35 6.64
C LEU A 15 -7.49 1.69 7.05
N PHE A 16 -8.82 1.77 7.04
CA PHE A 16 -9.56 2.95 7.50
C PHE A 16 -9.24 3.33 8.93
N GLN A 17 -9.10 2.35 9.82
CA GLN A 17 -8.82 2.55 11.25
C GLN A 17 -7.35 2.80 11.55
N ASN A 18 -6.43 2.18 10.78
CA ASN A 18 -5.00 2.16 11.11
C ASN A 18 -4.14 3.08 10.22
N SER A 19 -4.62 3.44 9.01
CA SER A 19 -3.88 4.24 8.03
C SER A 19 -4.84 5.08 7.19
N ARG A 20 -5.48 6.03 7.83
CA ARG A 20 -6.56 6.83 7.25
C ARG A 20 -6.15 7.57 5.97
N LYS A 21 -4.95 8.14 5.93
CA LYS A 21 -4.42 8.85 4.77
C LYS A 21 -4.33 7.95 3.54
N GLU A 22 -3.84 6.74 3.70
CA GLU A 22 -3.70 5.74 2.64
C GLU A 22 -5.07 5.21 2.20
N TYR A 23 -6.00 5.04 3.15
CA TYR A 23 -7.38 4.69 2.85
C TYR A 23 -8.09 5.78 2.02
N ASP A 24 -7.90 7.04 2.33
CA ASP A 24 -8.53 8.16 1.64
C ASP A 24 -7.93 8.42 0.24
N THR A 25 -6.81 7.76 -0.09
CA THR A 25 -6.21 7.75 -1.43
C THR A 25 -6.65 6.49 -2.19
N PRO A 26 -7.56 6.61 -3.19
CA PRO A 26 -8.18 5.45 -3.84
C PRO A 26 -7.20 4.45 -4.41
N LEU A 27 -6.08 4.92 -5.01
CA LEU A 27 -5.05 4.05 -5.56
C LEU A 27 -4.33 3.29 -4.45
N LYS A 28 -3.97 3.95 -3.34
CA LYS A 28 -3.27 3.33 -2.22
C LYS A 28 -4.13 2.24 -1.55
N LEU A 29 -5.44 2.45 -1.40
CA LEU A 29 -6.35 1.40 -0.94
C LEU A 29 -6.29 0.17 -1.85
N GLN A 30 -6.32 0.34 -3.17
CA GLN A 30 -6.25 -0.79 -4.12
C GLN A 30 -4.92 -1.53 -4.03
N LYS A 31 -3.81 -0.78 -3.90
CA LYS A 31 -2.47 -1.39 -3.79
C LYS A 31 -2.26 -2.08 -2.43
N PHE A 32 -2.81 -1.55 -1.34
CA PHE A 32 -2.85 -2.22 -0.04
C PHE A 32 -3.55 -3.59 -0.14
N LEU A 33 -4.74 -3.64 -0.73
CA LEU A 33 -5.48 -4.88 -0.91
C LEU A 33 -4.70 -5.89 -1.76
N LEU A 34 -4.10 -5.43 -2.86
CA LEU A 34 -3.29 -6.27 -3.74
C LEU A 34 -2.07 -6.84 -3.00
N LEU A 35 -1.30 -6.01 -2.30
CA LEU A 35 -0.14 -6.44 -1.54
C LEU A 35 -0.52 -7.44 -0.45
N TYR A 36 -1.58 -7.17 0.30
CA TYR A 36 -2.06 -8.10 1.32
C TYR A 36 -2.39 -9.48 0.74
N GLU A 37 -3.10 -9.54 -0.38
CA GLU A 37 -3.43 -10.82 -1.03
C GLU A 37 -2.20 -11.48 -1.65
N SER A 38 -1.26 -10.70 -2.18
CA SER A 38 0.00 -11.22 -2.69
C SER A 38 0.87 -11.84 -1.59
N PHE A 39 0.98 -11.17 -0.45
CA PHE A 39 1.60 -11.75 0.75
C PHE A 39 0.86 -13.01 1.21
N SER A 40 -0.49 -13.00 1.20
CA SER A 40 -1.28 -14.18 1.57
C SER A 40 -0.91 -15.38 0.72
N LYS A 41 -0.82 -15.20 -0.60
CA LYS A 41 -0.44 -16.26 -1.53
C LYS A 41 0.97 -16.79 -1.26
N VAL A 42 1.93 -15.90 -1.09
CA VAL A 42 3.35 -16.28 -0.91
C VAL A 42 3.58 -17.03 0.41
N PHE A 43 2.85 -16.67 1.45
CA PHE A 43 2.96 -17.32 2.78
C PHE A 43 1.93 -18.44 2.99
N GLY A 44 1.38 -19.00 1.93
CA GLY A 44 0.60 -20.25 1.95
C GLY A 44 -0.84 -20.11 2.47
N GLU A 45 -1.35 -18.89 2.58
CA GLU A 45 -2.77 -18.65 2.82
C GLU A 45 -3.50 -18.49 1.49
N LYS A 46 -4.80 -18.82 1.48
CA LYS A 46 -5.62 -18.65 0.27
C LYS A 46 -5.81 -17.17 -0.03
N PRO A 47 -5.28 -16.66 -1.16
CA PRO A 47 -5.52 -15.28 -1.58
C PRO A 47 -6.92 -15.11 -2.14
N ASP A 48 -7.38 -13.87 -2.18
CA ASP A 48 -8.61 -13.53 -2.90
C ASP A 48 -8.30 -12.50 -4.00
N PHE A 49 -8.11 -12.98 -5.22
CA PHE A 49 -7.97 -12.16 -6.43
C PHE A 49 -9.30 -12.01 -7.20
N GLY A 50 -10.43 -12.35 -6.57
CA GLY A 50 -11.74 -12.16 -7.14
C GLY A 50 -12.00 -10.71 -7.54
N HIS A 51 -12.53 -10.49 -8.75
CA HIS A 51 -12.78 -9.16 -9.33
C HIS A 51 -11.53 -8.29 -9.56
N LEU A 52 -10.33 -8.88 -9.56
CA LEU A 52 -9.10 -8.16 -9.90
C LEU A 52 -9.08 -7.90 -11.42
N ARG A 53 -8.82 -6.66 -11.81
CA ARG A 53 -8.79 -6.19 -13.20
C ARG A 53 -7.53 -5.39 -13.47
N GLY A 54 -7.00 -5.53 -14.68
CA GLY A 54 -5.90 -4.73 -15.18
C GLY A 54 -6.40 -3.39 -15.73
N TYR A 55 -5.82 -2.31 -15.22
CA TYR A 55 -6.00 -0.94 -15.70
C TYR A 55 -4.66 -0.29 -15.98
N LYS A 56 -4.65 0.83 -16.71
CA LYS A 56 -3.41 1.55 -17.08
C LYS A 56 -2.55 1.98 -15.88
N ARG A 57 -3.15 2.17 -14.70
CA ARG A 57 -2.42 2.47 -13.45
C ARG A 57 -2.23 1.23 -12.55
N GLY A 58 -2.33 0.05 -13.14
CA GLY A 58 -2.09 -1.23 -12.49
C GLY A 58 -3.35 -1.99 -12.08
N PRO A 59 -3.20 -3.09 -11.32
CA PRO A 59 -4.29 -3.92 -10.84
C PRO A 59 -5.26 -3.19 -9.90
N VAL A 60 -6.57 -3.47 -10.06
CA VAL A 60 -7.66 -2.88 -9.27
C VAL A 60 -8.73 -3.94 -8.99
N PHE A 61 -9.18 -4.06 -7.77
CA PHE A 61 -10.39 -4.81 -7.40
C PHE A 61 -11.61 -3.99 -7.81
N SER A 62 -12.19 -4.32 -8.95
CA SER A 62 -13.22 -3.50 -9.61
C SER A 62 -14.50 -3.32 -8.80
N ASN A 63 -14.89 -4.32 -8.00
CA ASN A 63 -16.03 -4.23 -7.09
C ASN A 63 -15.74 -3.23 -5.94
N VAL A 64 -14.57 -3.32 -5.29
CA VAL A 64 -14.14 -2.37 -4.25
C VAL A 64 -14.05 -0.95 -4.82
N TRP A 65 -13.47 -0.81 -6.02
CA TRP A 65 -13.36 0.49 -6.68
C TRP A 65 -14.74 1.11 -6.94
N GLY A 66 -15.68 0.31 -7.46
CA GLY A 66 -17.04 0.76 -7.73
C GLY A 66 -17.76 1.21 -6.46
N ASP A 67 -17.71 0.41 -5.41
CA ASP A 67 -18.34 0.71 -4.12
C ASP A 67 -17.71 1.95 -3.46
N TYR A 68 -16.37 2.00 -3.42
CA TYR A 68 -15.62 3.10 -2.83
C TYR A 68 -15.85 4.44 -3.54
N THR A 69 -15.96 4.44 -4.86
CA THR A 69 -16.10 5.69 -5.63
C THR A 69 -17.54 6.16 -5.80
N LYS A 70 -18.51 5.24 -5.85
CA LYS A 70 -19.91 5.56 -6.12
C LYS A 70 -20.78 5.60 -4.87
N GLU A 71 -20.45 4.78 -3.86
CA GLU A 71 -21.24 4.56 -2.65
C GLU A 71 -20.42 4.77 -1.38
N ARG A 72 -19.53 5.77 -1.36
CA ARG A 72 -18.49 5.97 -0.34
C ARG A 72 -19.00 5.85 1.10
N ALA A 73 -20.12 6.50 1.43
CA ALA A 73 -20.66 6.46 2.79
C ALA A 73 -21.12 5.05 3.19
N ALA A 74 -21.83 4.36 2.28
CA ALA A 74 -22.28 2.99 2.50
C ALA A 74 -21.09 2.02 2.57
N PHE A 75 -20.07 2.21 1.72
CA PHE A 75 -18.84 1.42 1.74
C PHE A 75 -18.08 1.60 3.05
N ASN A 76 -17.86 2.83 3.52
CA ASN A 76 -17.20 3.12 4.78
C ASN A 76 -17.88 2.40 5.94
N LYS A 77 -19.22 2.54 6.03
CA LYS A 77 -20.01 1.89 7.08
C LYS A 77 -19.86 0.37 7.03
N ALA A 78 -20.00 -0.26 5.85
CA ALA A 78 -19.86 -1.70 5.69
C ALA A 78 -18.44 -2.18 6.02
N ALA A 79 -17.41 -1.42 5.66
CA ALA A 79 -16.02 -1.73 5.96
C ALA A 79 -15.75 -1.70 7.48
N GLU A 80 -16.22 -0.67 8.19
CA GLU A 80 -16.10 -0.59 9.64
C GLU A 80 -16.87 -1.73 10.34
N GLU A 81 -18.13 -1.96 9.95
CA GLU A 81 -18.94 -3.06 10.51
C GLU A 81 -18.29 -4.42 10.30
N SER A 82 -17.73 -4.68 9.11
CA SER A 82 -17.02 -5.91 8.80
C SER A 82 -15.75 -6.07 9.66
N TYR A 83 -14.96 -5.02 9.79
CA TYR A 83 -13.73 -5.04 10.60
C TYR A 83 -14.04 -5.30 12.09
N PHE A 84 -14.97 -4.54 12.68
CA PHE A 84 -15.31 -4.69 14.09
C PHE A 84 -16.12 -5.97 14.39
N SER A 85 -16.71 -6.61 13.38
CA SER A 85 -17.41 -7.88 13.58
C SER A 85 -16.49 -9.03 14.00
N GLY A 86 -15.20 -8.96 13.66
CA GLY A 86 -14.21 -10.00 13.92
C GLY A 86 -14.47 -11.33 13.17
N ARG A 87 -15.39 -11.35 12.20
CA ARG A 87 -15.75 -12.58 11.45
C ARG A 87 -14.66 -13.02 10.48
N VAL A 88 -13.87 -12.08 9.98
CA VAL A 88 -12.73 -12.34 9.09
C VAL A 88 -11.45 -12.14 9.89
N ALA A 89 -10.64 -13.19 9.99
CA ALA A 89 -9.32 -13.08 10.58
C ALA A 89 -8.38 -12.30 9.64
N ILE A 90 -7.74 -11.25 10.16
CA ILE A 90 -6.68 -10.50 9.48
C ILE A 90 -5.34 -10.91 10.08
N ASN A 91 -4.36 -11.18 9.23
CA ASN A 91 -2.98 -11.27 9.66
C ASN A 91 -2.45 -9.84 9.84
N GLU A 92 -2.30 -9.41 11.10
CA GLU A 92 -1.93 -8.04 11.47
C GLU A 92 -0.56 -7.63 10.93
N ASP A 93 0.43 -8.51 10.98
CA ASP A 93 1.78 -8.19 10.49
C ASP A 93 1.78 -7.97 8.98
N ARG A 94 1.02 -8.79 8.25
CA ARG A 94 0.85 -8.62 6.81
C ARG A 94 0.10 -7.33 6.47
N ALA A 95 -0.95 -7.00 7.22
CA ALA A 95 -1.69 -5.76 7.03
C ALA A 95 -0.80 -4.54 7.29
N LYS A 96 -0.02 -4.57 8.38
CA LYS A 96 0.96 -3.51 8.69
C LYS A 96 2.03 -3.35 7.61
N LYS A 97 2.63 -4.46 7.13
CA LYS A 97 3.61 -4.41 6.04
C LYS A 97 3.01 -3.84 4.76
N SER A 98 1.83 -4.30 4.36
CA SER A 98 1.12 -3.79 3.17
C SER A 98 0.78 -2.30 3.29
N ALA A 99 0.31 -1.87 4.46
CA ALA A 99 0.02 -0.46 4.74
C ALA A 99 1.29 0.39 4.73
N PHE A 100 2.38 -0.10 5.31
CA PHE A 100 3.67 0.58 5.31
C PHE A 100 4.20 0.78 3.88
N ILE A 101 4.20 -0.26 3.05
CA ILE A 101 4.67 -0.16 1.66
C ILE A 101 3.87 0.91 0.89
N VAL A 102 2.55 0.96 1.06
CA VAL A 102 1.75 2.01 0.38
C VAL A 102 1.91 3.39 1.02
N SER A 103 2.36 3.47 2.27
CA SER A 103 2.60 4.77 2.94
C SER A 103 3.92 5.41 2.52
N VAL A 104 4.94 4.62 2.16
CA VAL A 104 6.30 5.09 1.84
C VAL A 104 6.58 5.26 0.35
N LEU A 105 5.60 4.99 -0.52
CA LEU A 105 5.69 5.13 -1.96
C LEU A 105 4.61 6.09 -2.49
N SER A 106 4.96 6.86 -3.51
CA SER A 106 4.02 7.69 -4.27
C SER A 106 3.07 6.80 -5.12
N GLU A 107 1.98 7.40 -5.61
CA GLU A 107 1.06 6.69 -6.50
C GLU A 107 1.72 6.20 -7.80
N ASN A 108 2.71 6.95 -8.32
CA ASN A 108 3.44 6.57 -9.52
C ASN A 108 4.36 5.37 -9.23
N GLU A 109 5.15 5.42 -8.15
CA GLU A 109 6.03 4.32 -7.74
C GLU A 109 5.23 3.04 -7.43
N LEU A 110 4.06 3.17 -6.78
CA LEU A 110 3.14 2.05 -6.55
C LEU A 110 2.58 1.48 -7.87
N SER A 111 2.34 2.33 -8.86
CA SER A 111 1.92 1.87 -10.18
C SER A 111 3.07 1.11 -10.88
N GLU A 112 4.29 1.64 -10.87
CA GLU A 112 5.48 0.99 -11.42
C GLU A 112 5.77 -0.34 -10.74
N LEU A 113 5.74 -0.40 -9.40
CA LEU A 113 5.90 -1.63 -8.62
C LEU A 113 4.92 -2.71 -9.07
N THR A 114 3.65 -2.35 -9.23
CA THR A 114 2.61 -3.32 -9.61
C THR A 114 2.57 -3.62 -11.10
N HIS A 115 3.10 -2.76 -11.97
CA HIS A 115 3.33 -3.05 -13.39
C HIS A 115 4.49 -4.03 -13.60
N ALA A 116 5.49 -4.02 -12.72
CA ALA A 116 6.58 -4.99 -12.73
C ALA A 116 6.12 -6.42 -12.38
N MET A 117 4.97 -6.57 -11.69
CA MET A 117 4.40 -7.89 -11.39
C MET A 117 3.91 -8.58 -12.67
N ASN A 118 4.25 -9.87 -12.84
CA ASN A 118 3.72 -10.68 -13.94
C ASN A 118 2.19 -10.78 -13.92
N LEU A 119 1.60 -10.72 -12.74
CA LEU A 119 0.14 -10.62 -12.53
C LEU A 119 -0.50 -9.55 -13.42
N TRP A 120 0.18 -8.43 -13.69
CA TRP A 120 -0.27 -7.36 -14.58
C TRP A 120 0.44 -7.41 -15.94
N LYS A 121 1.75 -7.59 -15.93
CA LYS A 121 2.62 -7.54 -17.11
C LYS A 121 2.25 -8.57 -18.19
N SER A 122 1.78 -9.76 -17.79
CA SER A 122 1.30 -10.78 -18.72
C SER A 122 0.11 -10.36 -19.56
N LYS A 123 -0.60 -9.30 -19.17
CA LYS A 123 -1.77 -8.74 -19.86
C LYS A 123 -1.53 -7.29 -20.35
N GLU A 124 -0.30 -6.78 -20.23
CA GLU A 124 0.05 -5.38 -20.51
C GLU A 124 -0.42 -4.92 -21.89
N GLU A 125 -0.17 -5.70 -22.94
CA GLU A 125 -0.56 -5.37 -24.30
C GLU A 125 -2.07 -5.13 -24.43
N ARG A 126 -2.89 -6.02 -23.85
CA ARG A 126 -4.35 -5.90 -23.85
C ARG A 126 -4.82 -4.65 -23.08
N ILE A 127 -4.20 -4.40 -21.91
CA ILE A 127 -4.53 -3.25 -21.06
C ILE A 127 -4.16 -1.94 -21.77
N MET A 128 -2.97 -1.88 -22.37
CA MET A 128 -2.47 -0.67 -23.02
C MET A 128 -3.15 -0.38 -24.36
N SER A 129 -3.64 -1.42 -25.07
CA SER A 129 -4.47 -1.26 -26.27
C SER A 129 -5.86 -0.69 -25.98
N GLY A 130 -6.24 -0.57 -24.70
CA GLY A 130 -7.51 0.03 -24.28
C GLY A 130 -8.65 -0.98 -24.10
N GLU A 131 -8.32 -2.28 -24.02
CA GLU A 131 -9.33 -3.28 -23.64
C GLU A 131 -9.88 -2.96 -22.24
N TYR A 132 -11.21 -2.95 -22.12
CA TYR A 132 -11.86 -2.56 -20.90
C TYR A 132 -11.89 -3.70 -19.87
N GLN A 133 -11.38 -3.45 -18.65
CA GLN A 133 -11.44 -4.39 -17.53
C GLN A 133 -10.83 -5.77 -17.84
N VAL A 134 -9.56 -5.81 -18.25
CA VAL A 134 -8.84 -7.07 -18.49
C VAL A 134 -8.79 -7.90 -17.21
N ASP A 135 -9.28 -9.14 -17.26
CA ASP A 135 -9.25 -10.07 -16.13
C ASP A 135 -7.81 -10.41 -15.72
N LEU A 136 -7.51 -10.26 -14.44
CA LEU A 136 -6.30 -10.74 -13.79
C LEU A 136 -6.69 -11.80 -12.76
N ASP A 137 -6.03 -12.94 -12.78
CA ASP A 137 -6.34 -14.02 -11.85
C ASP A 137 -5.09 -14.65 -11.23
N GLU A 138 -5.30 -15.58 -10.31
CA GLU A 138 -4.22 -16.23 -9.58
C GLU A 138 -3.20 -16.93 -10.48
N ARG A 139 -3.57 -17.36 -11.68
CA ARG A 139 -2.68 -18.03 -12.64
C ARG A 139 -1.70 -17.07 -13.30
N ASP A 140 -2.02 -15.78 -13.31
CA ASP A 140 -1.13 -14.74 -13.81
C ASP A 140 -0.01 -14.42 -12.81
N PHE A 141 -0.18 -14.80 -11.52
CA PHE A 141 0.83 -14.65 -10.47
C PHE A 141 1.84 -15.80 -10.52
N ASN A 142 3.09 -15.50 -10.86
CA ASN A 142 4.13 -16.50 -11.09
C ASN A 142 5.30 -16.45 -10.07
N ALA A 143 6.38 -17.17 -10.38
CA ALA A 143 7.57 -17.23 -9.52
C ALA A 143 8.27 -15.86 -9.36
N SER A 144 8.28 -15.00 -10.41
CA SER A 144 8.88 -13.67 -10.29
C SER A 144 8.09 -12.76 -9.35
N ASP A 145 6.75 -12.90 -9.33
CA ASP A 145 5.91 -12.18 -8.37
C ASP A 145 6.18 -12.67 -6.92
N THR A 146 6.37 -13.99 -6.77
CA THR A 146 6.75 -14.58 -5.48
C THR A 146 8.07 -13.99 -4.98
N GLU A 147 9.09 -13.95 -5.83
CA GLU A 147 10.41 -13.39 -5.49
C GLU A 147 10.32 -11.90 -5.13
N MET A 148 9.52 -11.13 -5.87
CA MET A 148 9.27 -9.71 -5.57
C MET A 148 8.64 -9.53 -4.19
N ILE A 149 7.58 -10.28 -3.87
CA ILE A 149 6.91 -10.20 -2.56
C ILE A 149 7.84 -10.64 -1.43
N LEU A 150 8.66 -11.69 -1.63
CA LEU A 150 9.68 -12.10 -0.66
C LEU A 150 10.78 -11.04 -0.48
N ALA A 151 11.14 -10.31 -1.55
CA ALA A 151 12.07 -9.19 -1.46
C ALA A 151 11.48 -8.03 -0.63
N LEU A 152 10.22 -7.67 -0.87
CA LEU A 152 9.50 -6.68 -0.08
C LEU A 152 9.38 -7.11 1.40
N ASP A 153 9.12 -8.40 1.66
CA ASP A 153 9.06 -8.92 3.03
C ASP A 153 10.38 -8.76 3.78
N ARG A 154 11.52 -9.02 3.11
CA ARG A 154 12.86 -8.84 3.68
C ARG A 154 13.25 -7.38 3.83
N MET A 155 12.86 -6.53 2.87
CA MET A 155 13.13 -5.09 2.88
C MET A 155 12.41 -4.37 4.01
N TYR A 156 11.20 -4.84 4.35
CA TYR A 156 10.34 -4.24 5.37
C TYR A 156 10.02 -5.24 6.49
N PRO A 157 11.01 -5.61 7.34
CA PRO A 157 10.77 -6.49 8.48
C PRO A 157 9.78 -5.84 9.45
N ILE A 158 9.01 -6.68 10.15
CA ILE A 158 7.91 -6.19 11.00
C ILE A 158 8.40 -5.27 12.14
N GLU A 159 9.62 -5.47 12.63
CA GLU A 159 10.26 -4.65 13.64
C GLU A 159 10.47 -3.22 13.12
N LEU A 160 10.94 -3.06 11.89
CA LEU A 160 11.07 -1.76 11.23
C LEU A 160 9.70 -1.11 11.09
N VAL A 161 8.74 -1.81 10.46
CA VAL A 161 7.39 -1.32 10.20
C VAL A 161 6.69 -0.85 11.48
N THR A 162 6.82 -1.63 12.56
CA THR A 162 6.17 -1.32 13.83
C THR A 162 6.77 -0.10 14.53
N ASN A 163 8.08 0.13 14.35
CA ASN A 163 8.82 1.21 15.01
C ASN A 163 9.06 2.43 14.12
N ALA A 164 8.59 2.42 12.89
CA ALA A 164 8.73 3.54 11.97
C ALA A 164 7.57 4.55 12.09
N GLU A 165 7.91 5.81 11.85
CA GLU A 165 6.97 6.91 11.59
C GLU A 165 7.26 7.47 10.21
N VAL A 166 6.23 7.67 9.38
CA VAL A 166 6.37 8.16 8.02
C VAL A 166 5.86 9.59 7.93
N ILE A 167 6.74 10.52 7.57
CA ILE A 167 6.42 11.92 7.34
C ILE A 167 6.45 12.18 5.84
N SER A 168 5.33 12.64 5.31
CA SER A 168 5.20 12.96 3.89
C SER A 168 5.27 14.47 3.69
N ILE A 169 6.21 14.89 2.86
CA ILE A 169 6.38 16.27 2.41
C ILE A 169 6.41 16.22 0.88
N ASP A 170 5.46 16.88 0.23
CA ASP A 170 5.21 16.79 -1.20
C ASP A 170 5.08 15.33 -1.67
N ASN A 171 5.96 14.85 -2.55
CA ASN A 171 6.00 13.48 -3.05
C ASN A 171 7.11 12.65 -2.41
N HIS A 172 7.75 13.14 -1.34
CA HIS A 172 8.78 12.42 -0.61
C HIS A 172 8.25 11.89 0.71
N TYR A 173 8.72 10.69 1.08
CA TYR A 173 8.29 9.96 2.27
C TYR A 173 9.51 9.68 3.13
N PHE A 174 9.64 10.46 4.20
CA PHE A 174 10.73 10.38 5.16
C PHE A 174 10.36 9.38 6.26
N VAL A 175 11.20 8.37 6.46
CA VAL A 175 10.99 7.30 7.43
C VAL A 175 11.91 7.51 8.62
N PHE A 176 11.32 7.72 9.78
CA PHE A 176 11.99 7.90 11.06
C PHE A 176 11.73 6.73 11.98
N LYS A 177 12.61 6.50 12.95
CA LYS A 177 12.22 5.79 14.16
C LYS A 177 11.20 6.61 14.93
N LYS A 178 10.17 6.00 15.50
CA LYS A 178 9.15 6.71 16.30
C LYS A 178 9.73 7.56 17.42
N SER A 179 10.81 7.08 18.05
CA SER A 179 11.53 7.83 19.08
C SER A 179 12.16 9.12 18.56
N ASP A 180 12.58 9.14 17.30
CA ASP A 180 13.23 10.29 16.69
C ASP A 180 12.20 11.24 16.06
N ALA A 181 11.11 10.72 15.51
CA ALA A 181 10.00 11.54 15.04
C ALA A 181 9.43 12.46 16.14
N GLN A 182 9.43 12.01 17.42
CA GLN A 182 9.01 12.80 18.57
C GLN A 182 9.95 13.96 18.93
N LYS A 183 11.19 13.96 18.41
CA LYS A 183 12.20 14.99 18.65
C LYS A 183 12.27 16.05 17.55
N LEU A 184 11.46 15.88 16.49
CA LEU A 184 11.46 16.79 15.35
C LEU A 184 11.04 18.20 15.78
N THR A 185 11.79 19.19 15.30
CA THR A 185 11.56 20.60 15.51
C THR A 185 11.12 21.27 14.21
N GLU A 186 10.63 22.50 14.29
CA GLU A 186 10.28 23.32 13.12
C GLU A 186 11.46 23.45 12.14
N GLN A 187 12.67 23.65 12.67
CA GLN A 187 13.89 23.71 11.84
C GLN A 187 14.17 22.39 11.07
N HIS A 188 13.82 21.23 11.67
CA HIS A 188 13.92 19.95 10.98
C HIS A 188 12.93 19.87 9.81
N PHE A 189 11.69 20.34 10.02
CA PHE A 189 10.69 20.37 8.95
C PHE A 189 11.08 21.31 7.81
N ASP A 190 11.70 22.48 8.11
CA ASP A 190 12.24 23.39 7.09
C ASP A 190 13.33 22.69 6.27
N THR A 191 14.23 21.96 6.94
CA THR A 191 15.30 21.19 6.28
C THR A 191 14.72 20.09 5.39
N LEU A 192 13.74 19.30 5.88
CA LEU A 192 13.07 18.24 5.11
C LEU A 192 12.33 18.83 3.90
N SER A 193 11.69 20.00 4.05
CA SER A 193 11.00 20.69 2.96
C SER A 193 11.99 21.12 1.88
N GLY A 194 13.13 21.69 2.27
CA GLY A 194 14.20 22.05 1.31
C GLY A 194 14.79 20.81 0.60
N LEU A 195 14.86 19.67 1.29
CA LEU A 195 15.29 18.42 0.68
C LEU A 195 14.25 17.84 -0.29
N ALA A 196 12.96 17.96 0.04
CA ALA A 196 11.86 17.50 -0.79
C ALA A 196 11.77 18.25 -2.15
N GLU A 197 12.33 19.46 -2.22
CA GLU A 197 12.47 20.20 -3.48
C GLU A 197 13.57 19.61 -4.39
N SER A 198 14.40 18.69 -3.88
CA SER A 198 15.48 18.06 -4.63
C SER A 198 14.99 16.86 -5.42
N GLU A 199 15.12 16.87 -6.74
CA GLU A 199 14.79 15.74 -7.63
C GLU A 199 15.70 14.52 -7.46
N GLN A 200 16.67 14.55 -6.55
CA GLN A 200 17.64 13.47 -6.35
C GLN A 200 17.27 12.47 -5.26
N LEU A 201 16.16 12.68 -4.56
CA LEU A 201 15.70 11.77 -3.50
C LEU A 201 14.78 10.68 -4.06
N PHE A 202 15.06 9.43 -3.67
CA PHE A 202 14.21 8.28 -3.98
C PHE A 202 13.45 7.85 -2.73
N ASN A 203 12.17 7.52 -2.90
CA ASN A 203 11.34 7.00 -1.81
C ASN A 203 11.62 5.52 -1.53
N PRO A 204 11.57 5.10 -0.25
CA PRO A 204 11.53 5.95 0.95
C PRO A 204 12.89 6.54 1.31
N VAL A 205 12.91 7.72 1.92
CA VAL A 205 14.11 8.36 2.48
C VAL A 205 14.22 8.03 3.96
N TYR A 206 15.26 7.28 4.36
CA TYR A 206 15.46 6.98 5.78
C TYR A 206 16.21 8.11 6.46
N VAL A 207 15.75 8.49 7.66
CA VAL A 207 16.31 9.60 8.41
C VAL A 207 16.48 9.23 9.88
N ASP A 208 17.70 9.38 10.37
CA ASP A 208 18.03 9.30 11.80
C ASP A 208 18.32 10.71 12.36
N ILE A 209 18.30 10.85 13.68
CA ILE A 209 18.71 12.07 14.38
C ILE A 209 19.95 11.74 15.25
N ASP A 210 21.05 12.47 15.02
CA ASP A 210 22.28 12.26 15.79
C ASP A 210 22.16 12.81 17.23
N GLU A 211 23.17 12.57 18.07
CA GLU A 211 23.21 13.05 19.44
C GLU A 211 23.19 14.59 19.54
N GLY A 212 23.62 15.27 18.49
CA GLY A 212 23.60 16.75 18.37
C GLY A 212 22.28 17.32 17.84
N GLY A 213 21.30 16.44 17.55
CA GLY A 213 20.00 16.83 17.01
C GLY A 213 20.01 17.13 15.51
N ARG A 214 20.99 16.66 14.74
CA ARG A 214 21.05 16.88 13.27
C ARG A 214 20.47 15.68 12.53
N LEU A 215 19.80 15.96 11.40
CA LEU A 215 19.28 14.92 10.52
C LEU A 215 20.43 14.22 9.77
N ILE A 216 20.43 12.90 9.80
CA ILE A 216 21.29 12.02 9.01
C ILE A 216 20.40 11.32 8.00
N ILE A 217 20.72 11.41 6.72
CA ILE A 217 19.90 10.91 5.61
C ILE A 217 20.70 9.83 4.90
N ASP A 218 20.08 8.65 4.71
CA ASP A 218 20.58 7.51 3.94
C ASP A 218 19.87 7.37 2.59
#